data_0f1464c6466e27a96f80771043a3287a
#
_entry.id   0f1464c6466e27a96f80771043a3287a
#
_cell.length_a   1.000
_cell.length_b   1.000
_cell.length_c   1.000
_cell.angle_alpha   90.00
_cell.angle_beta   90.00
_cell.angle_gamma   90.00
#
_symmetry.space_group_name_H-M   'P 1'
#
loop_
_entity.id
_entity.type
_entity.pdbx_description
1 polymer ?
#
loop_
_entity_poly.entity_id
_entity_poly.type
_entity_poly.pdbx_seq_one_letter_code
_entity_poly.pdbx_strand_id
1 'polypeptide(L)'
;MASTILTDVNFQSEVFAAQMQAAFTHKLELLNSGAMLPIPEQIVSSNTTGYTVAIPMWNVLSGDSEQITSSSTTTVNNLTDIKNIAAWVEREKGWGADTMVSIVAGKDVTAEVARQIGEYWAGEVHKSMISTLTGVMTSALASTHVYDASPNVISKAAVIAARAKLGDNQDRLTLAIMNSAVYNDALREQILTETPYADQLAQSGAIGFLLGAKTFQSDLLTATAGVYPTYLVAPGSLLYKFRNRPKNSLSNANVSTVNFGNLIIDIELNRVTKTAGGQDEIITRASYLTHVPGIQFDGTVASNPTNAELATGTTWTKVQTDDKLIPVVQLLTGVSA
;
A
#
# COMPACT_ATOMS: atom_id res chain seq x y z
N MET A 1 47.32 -11.58 -9.21
CA MET A 1 46.08 -11.34 -9.97
C MET A 1 45.22 -10.44 -9.10
N ALA A 2 44.93 -9.25 -9.59
CA ALA A 2 44.04 -8.34 -8.86
C ALA A 2 42.63 -8.95 -8.76
N SER A 3 42.12 -9.11 -7.56
CA SER A 3 40.73 -9.56 -7.32
C SER A 3 39.80 -8.46 -7.80
N THR A 4 38.93 -8.75 -8.75
CA THR A 4 37.88 -7.83 -9.18
C THR A 4 36.95 -7.62 -7.99
N ILE A 5 36.97 -6.41 -7.41
CA ILE A 5 36.12 -6.02 -6.29
C ILE A 5 34.79 -5.58 -6.90
N LEU A 6 33.68 -5.78 -6.20
CA LEU A 6 32.34 -5.33 -6.65
C LEU A 6 32.30 -3.82 -6.97
N THR A 7 33.18 -3.04 -6.39
CA THR A 7 33.42 -1.62 -6.71
C THR A 7 34.11 -1.41 -8.06
N ASP A 8 34.81 -2.44 -8.60
CA ASP A 8 35.45 -2.39 -9.91
C ASP A 8 34.54 -2.91 -11.04
N VAL A 9 33.47 -3.60 -10.69
CA VAL A 9 32.40 -3.90 -11.63
C VAL A 9 31.61 -2.59 -11.80
N ASN A 10 31.63 -2.09 -13.02
CA ASN A 10 30.83 -0.93 -13.41
C ASN A 10 29.35 -1.30 -13.13
N PHE A 11 28.90 -0.99 -11.91
CA PHE A 11 27.55 -1.28 -11.45
C PHE A 11 26.63 -0.46 -12.34
N GLN A 12 26.01 -1.12 -13.32
CA GLN A 12 25.03 -0.48 -14.19
C GLN A 12 23.77 -0.22 -13.36
N SER A 13 23.82 0.84 -12.59
CA SER A 13 22.74 1.25 -11.67
C SER A 13 21.39 1.34 -12.38
N GLU A 14 21.37 1.67 -13.66
CA GLU A 14 20.16 1.74 -14.47
C GLU A 14 19.54 0.36 -14.75
N VAL A 15 20.37 -0.66 -15.08
CA VAL A 15 19.86 -2.03 -15.31
C VAL A 15 19.38 -2.65 -14.01
N PHE A 16 20.14 -2.46 -12.93
CA PHE A 16 19.76 -2.91 -11.60
C PHE A 16 18.44 -2.25 -11.15
N ALA A 17 18.32 -0.93 -11.34
CA ALA A 17 17.12 -0.17 -11.03
C ALA A 17 15.91 -0.65 -11.84
N ALA A 18 16.08 -0.90 -13.14
CA ALA A 18 15.01 -1.39 -14.00
C ALA A 18 14.51 -2.77 -13.58
N GLN A 19 15.41 -3.70 -13.24
CA GLN A 19 15.03 -5.04 -12.76
C GLN A 19 14.33 -4.98 -11.41
N MET A 20 14.82 -4.16 -10.49
CA MET A 20 14.21 -3.94 -9.19
C MET A 20 12.79 -3.33 -9.33
N GLN A 21 12.63 -2.33 -10.19
CA GLN A 21 11.33 -1.72 -10.47
C GLN A 21 10.35 -2.73 -11.10
N ALA A 22 10.81 -3.54 -12.05
CA ALA A 22 9.98 -4.56 -12.68
C ALA A 22 9.49 -5.59 -11.65
N ALA A 23 10.39 -6.06 -10.78
CA ALA A 23 10.04 -6.99 -9.71
C ALA A 23 9.09 -6.38 -8.67
N PHE A 24 9.33 -5.12 -8.28
CA PHE A 24 8.46 -4.36 -7.39
C PHE A 24 7.04 -4.25 -7.97
N THR A 25 6.93 -3.81 -9.21
CA THR A 25 5.62 -3.63 -9.86
C THR A 25 4.90 -4.97 -10.04
N HIS A 26 5.62 -6.02 -10.43
CA HIS A 26 5.03 -7.36 -10.60
C HIS A 26 4.48 -7.92 -9.28
N LYS A 27 5.21 -7.73 -8.17
CA LYS A 27 4.83 -8.28 -6.87
C LYS A 27 3.73 -7.49 -6.17
N LEU A 28 3.62 -6.18 -6.42
CA LEU A 28 2.63 -5.33 -5.78
C LEU A 28 1.28 -5.40 -6.51
N GLU A 29 0.52 -6.45 -6.24
CA GLU A 29 -0.78 -6.70 -6.87
C GLU A 29 -1.79 -5.57 -6.66
N LEU A 30 -1.74 -4.89 -5.50
CA LEU A 30 -2.60 -3.73 -5.21
C LEU A 30 -2.35 -2.56 -6.17
N LEU A 31 -1.11 -2.37 -6.62
CA LEU A 31 -0.77 -1.36 -7.62
C LEU A 31 -1.31 -1.76 -9.00
N ASN A 32 -1.10 -3.02 -9.39
CA ASN A 32 -1.55 -3.55 -10.67
C ASN A 32 -3.08 -3.59 -10.79
N SER A 33 -3.77 -3.69 -9.67
CA SER A 33 -5.24 -3.66 -9.62
C SER A 33 -5.83 -2.28 -9.85
N GLY A 34 -5.03 -1.21 -9.69
CA GLY A 34 -5.52 0.17 -9.66
C GLY A 34 -6.15 0.58 -8.33
N ALA A 35 -6.19 -0.30 -7.30
CA ALA A 35 -6.65 0.07 -5.96
C ALA A 35 -5.74 1.13 -5.34
N MET A 36 -4.44 0.99 -5.59
CA MET A 36 -3.39 1.82 -5.03
C MET A 36 -2.79 2.72 -6.12
N LEU A 37 -2.81 4.03 -5.91
CA LEU A 37 -2.27 5.00 -6.84
C LEU A 37 -1.12 5.82 -6.23
N PRO A 38 -0.11 6.15 -7.04
CA PRO A 38 0.94 7.06 -6.60
C PRO A 38 0.41 8.49 -6.50
N ILE A 39 0.80 9.20 -5.43
CA ILE A 39 0.49 10.62 -5.29
C ILE A 39 1.36 11.41 -6.30
N PRO A 40 0.76 12.27 -7.15
CA PRO A 40 1.50 13.10 -8.08
C PRO A 40 2.54 14.00 -7.40
N GLU A 41 3.65 14.26 -8.08
CA GLU A 41 4.76 15.11 -7.58
C GLU A 41 4.31 16.55 -7.30
N GLN A 42 3.31 17.03 -8.04
CA GLN A 42 2.73 18.37 -7.86
C GLN A 42 1.96 18.52 -6.54
N ILE A 43 1.42 17.41 -6.00
CA ILE A 43 0.65 17.42 -4.75
C ILE A 43 1.59 17.23 -3.56
N VAL A 44 2.47 16.24 -3.63
CA VAL A 44 3.46 15.94 -2.60
C VAL A 44 4.82 15.75 -3.28
N SER A 45 5.76 16.64 -2.99
CA SER A 45 7.11 16.52 -3.56
C SER A 45 7.89 15.37 -2.93
N SER A 46 8.64 14.66 -3.77
CA SER A 46 9.58 13.62 -3.32
C SER A 46 10.74 14.18 -2.46
N ASN A 47 10.94 15.50 -2.46
CA ASN A 47 11.94 16.18 -1.64
C ASN A 47 11.37 16.76 -0.33
N THR A 48 10.14 16.39 0.05
CA THR A 48 9.51 16.84 1.30
C THR A 48 10.31 16.39 2.51
N THR A 49 10.55 17.31 3.44
CA THR A 49 11.19 17.04 4.73
C THR A 49 10.13 16.90 5.84
N GLY A 50 10.52 16.31 6.97
CA GLY A 50 9.60 16.06 8.09
C GLY A 50 8.99 14.65 8.06
N TYR A 51 8.24 14.31 9.10
CA TYR A 51 7.63 12.99 9.27
C TYR A 51 6.17 12.93 8.84
N THR A 52 5.54 14.06 8.64
CA THR A 52 4.16 14.17 8.17
C THR A 52 4.07 15.09 6.97
N VAL A 53 3.06 14.86 6.14
CA VAL A 53 2.77 15.70 4.98
C VAL A 53 1.27 15.90 4.85
N ALA A 54 0.87 17.13 4.54
CA ALA A 54 -0.52 17.45 4.24
C ALA A 54 -0.80 17.19 2.76
N ILE A 55 -1.84 16.41 2.49
CA ILE A 55 -2.38 16.18 1.15
C ILE A 55 -3.60 17.08 1.01
N PRO A 56 -3.59 18.09 0.14
CA PRO A 56 -4.71 19.03 0.02
C PRO A 56 -5.95 18.31 -0.49
N MET A 57 -7.07 18.50 0.19
CA MET A 57 -8.39 18.06 -0.21
C MET A 57 -9.43 19.16 0.08
N TRP A 58 -10.50 19.16 -0.67
CA TRP A 58 -11.60 20.09 -0.48
C TRP A 58 -12.83 19.39 0.09
N ASN A 59 -13.55 20.06 0.96
CA ASN A 59 -14.87 19.62 1.37
C ASN A 59 -15.84 19.75 0.20
N VAL A 60 -16.83 18.86 0.18
CA VAL A 60 -17.91 18.96 -0.79
C VAL A 60 -18.80 20.13 -0.38
N LEU A 61 -19.22 20.89 -1.38
CA LEU A 61 -20.23 21.92 -1.16
C LEU A 61 -21.53 21.27 -0.70
N SER A 62 -22.06 21.73 0.42
CA SER A 62 -23.30 21.23 1.02
C SER A 62 -24.27 22.39 1.30
N GLY A 63 -25.51 22.07 1.42
CA GLY A 63 -26.60 23.01 1.71
C GLY A 63 -27.73 22.86 0.71
N ASP A 64 -28.96 23.15 1.16
CA ASP A 64 -30.12 23.11 0.31
C ASP A 64 -30.22 24.38 -0.55
N SER A 65 -30.84 24.26 -1.71
CA SER A 65 -31.13 25.41 -2.56
C SER A 65 -32.15 26.30 -1.92
N GLU A 66 -31.93 27.62 -1.96
CA GLU A 66 -32.87 28.62 -1.40
C GLU A 66 -33.84 29.07 -2.47
N GLN A 67 -35.08 29.31 -2.05
CA GLN A 67 -36.10 29.85 -2.94
C GLN A 67 -35.84 31.34 -3.20
N ILE A 68 -35.81 31.73 -4.48
CA ILE A 68 -35.69 33.12 -4.86
C ILE A 68 -37.02 33.84 -4.66
N THR A 69 -37.03 34.82 -3.76
CA THR A 69 -38.17 35.72 -3.52
C THR A 69 -37.72 37.16 -3.69
N SER A 70 -38.64 38.08 -3.80
CA SER A 70 -38.36 39.53 -3.95
C SER A 70 -37.58 40.13 -2.75
N SER A 71 -37.53 39.42 -1.62
CA SER A 71 -36.86 39.84 -0.38
C SER A 71 -35.80 38.81 0.10
N SER A 72 -35.50 37.77 -0.67
CA SER A 72 -34.53 36.76 -0.26
C SER A 72 -33.08 37.29 -0.33
N THR A 73 -32.32 36.96 0.71
CA THR A 73 -30.88 37.16 0.73
C THR A 73 -30.20 35.79 0.62
N THR A 74 -29.33 35.62 -0.37
CA THR A 74 -28.64 34.35 -0.58
C THR A 74 -27.62 34.11 0.52
N THR A 75 -27.66 32.93 1.14
CA THR A 75 -26.66 32.48 2.09
C THR A 75 -25.44 31.98 1.32
N VAL A 76 -24.28 32.56 1.55
CA VAL A 76 -23.02 32.17 0.90
C VAL A 76 -22.24 31.20 1.79
N ASN A 77 -22.12 29.96 1.35
CA ASN A 77 -21.28 28.96 2.00
C ASN A 77 -19.87 28.98 1.38
N ASN A 78 -18.86 29.02 2.23
CA ASN A 78 -17.46 29.02 1.77
C ASN A 78 -16.96 27.61 1.52
N LEU A 79 -16.18 27.46 0.46
CA LEU A 79 -15.40 26.24 0.24
C LEU A 79 -14.31 26.16 1.32
N THR A 80 -14.26 25.05 2.06
CA THR A 80 -13.25 24.80 3.09
C THR A 80 -12.29 23.70 2.67
N ASP A 81 -11.00 23.84 3.00
CA ASP A 81 -10.02 22.79 2.82
C ASP A 81 -10.06 21.77 3.97
N ILE A 82 -9.68 20.56 3.66
CA ILE A 82 -9.52 19.47 4.63
C ILE A 82 -8.03 19.25 4.85
N LYS A 83 -7.62 19.22 6.11
CA LYS A 83 -6.27 18.81 6.48
C LYS A 83 -6.17 17.28 6.48
N ASN A 84 -5.77 16.73 5.35
CA ASN A 84 -5.54 15.31 5.17
C ASN A 84 -4.06 15.03 5.39
N ILE A 85 -3.67 14.66 6.62
CA ILE A 85 -2.27 14.47 7.01
C ILE A 85 -1.91 13.00 6.88
N ALA A 86 -0.84 12.72 6.13
CA ALA A 86 -0.23 11.41 5.98
C ALA A 86 1.11 11.34 6.72
N ALA A 87 1.50 10.15 7.17
CA ALA A 87 2.78 9.90 7.82
C ALA A 87 3.78 9.28 6.86
N TRP A 88 5.04 9.76 6.93
CA TRP A 88 6.16 9.10 6.29
C TRP A 88 6.68 7.96 7.16
N VAL A 89 6.92 6.82 6.52
CA VAL A 89 7.47 5.61 7.13
C VAL A 89 8.88 5.41 6.58
N GLU A 90 9.88 5.38 7.44
CA GLU A 90 11.28 5.13 7.08
C GLU A 90 11.68 3.74 7.53
N ARG A 91 12.18 2.95 6.60
CA ARG A 91 12.61 1.57 6.85
C ARG A 91 13.97 1.31 6.22
N GLU A 92 14.71 0.42 6.84
CA GLU A 92 15.98 -0.08 6.30
C GLU A 92 16.07 -1.59 6.44
N LYS A 93 16.82 -2.22 5.53
CA LYS A 93 17.17 -3.62 5.60
C LYS A 93 18.52 -3.84 4.93
N GLY A 94 19.35 -4.63 5.60
CA GLY A 94 20.66 -5.05 5.09
C GLY A 94 20.71 -6.54 4.82
N TRP A 95 21.48 -6.91 3.79
CA TRP A 95 21.84 -8.29 3.46
C TRP A 95 23.34 -8.38 3.25
N GLY A 96 23.91 -9.52 3.64
CA GLY A 96 25.32 -9.82 3.41
C GLY A 96 25.48 -11.01 2.48
N ALA A 97 26.45 -10.97 1.58
CA ALA A 97 26.84 -12.09 0.74
C ALA A 97 28.35 -12.30 0.82
N ASP A 98 28.76 -13.57 0.97
CA ASP A 98 30.17 -13.93 0.87
C ASP A 98 30.59 -13.90 -0.61
N THR A 99 31.73 -13.26 -0.89
CA THR A 99 32.28 -13.12 -2.24
C THR A 99 32.53 -14.48 -2.92
N MET A 100 32.78 -15.54 -2.16
CA MET A 100 32.96 -16.89 -2.70
C MET A 100 31.69 -17.48 -3.30
N VAL A 101 30.51 -17.11 -2.81
CA VAL A 101 29.24 -17.64 -3.31
C VAL A 101 28.98 -17.22 -4.75
N SER A 102 29.34 -16.01 -5.13
CA SER A 102 29.15 -15.49 -6.50
C SER A 102 30.06 -16.20 -7.52
N ILE A 103 31.25 -16.57 -7.11
CA ILE A 103 32.25 -17.29 -7.97
C ILE A 103 31.79 -18.73 -8.22
N VAL A 104 31.23 -19.39 -7.21
CA VAL A 104 30.79 -20.79 -7.31
C VAL A 104 29.45 -20.91 -8.06
N ALA A 105 28.55 -19.93 -7.93
CA ALA A 105 27.22 -20.00 -8.55
C ALA A 105 27.21 -19.80 -10.07
N GLY A 106 28.23 -19.17 -10.67
CA GLY A 106 28.35 -18.95 -12.13
C GLY A 106 27.17 -18.20 -12.77
N LYS A 107 26.33 -17.52 -11.97
CA LYS A 107 25.14 -16.77 -12.39
C LYS A 107 25.34 -15.27 -12.12
N ASP A 108 24.60 -14.44 -12.85
CA ASP A 108 24.50 -13.01 -12.55
C ASP A 108 23.75 -12.81 -11.22
N VAL A 109 24.51 -12.82 -10.13
CA VAL A 109 24.02 -12.65 -8.77
C VAL A 109 23.41 -11.25 -8.60
N THR A 110 23.91 -10.26 -9.33
CA THR A 110 23.46 -8.86 -9.22
C THR A 110 22.02 -8.70 -9.68
N ALA A 111 21.64 -9.33 -10.79
CA ALA A 111 20.27 -9.29 -11.30
C ALA A 111 19.29 -9.98 -10.35
N GLU A 112 19.67 -11.11 -9.78
CA GLU A 112 18.82 -11.84 -8.83
C GLU A 112 18.66 -11.08 -7.51
N VAL A 113 19.73 -10.46 -7.01
CA VAL A 113 19.66 -9.59 -5.81
C VAL A 113 18.74 -8.39 -6.06
N ALA A 114 18.85 -7.73 -7.23
CA ALA A 114 17.98 -6.62 -7.60
C ALA A 114 16.50 -7.03 -7.58
N ARG A 115 16.20 -8.19 -8.19
CA ARG A 115 14.84 -8.74 -8.22
C ARG A 115 14.31 -9.00 -6.80
N GLN A 116 15.08 -9.65 -5.95
CA GLN A 116 14.68 -9.97 -4.57
C GLN A 116 14.49 -8.71 -3.72
N ILE A 117 15.33 -7.67 -3.89
CA ILE A 117 15.16 -6.38 -3.21
C ILE A 117 13.85 -5.71 -3.65
N GLY A 118 13.54 -5.71 -4.96
CA GLY A 118 12.28 -5.16 -5.48
C GLY A 118 11.06 -5.87 -4.88
N GLU A 119 11.06 -7.20 -4.86
CA GLU A 119 9.97 -7.99 -4.26
C GLU A 119 9.85 -7.76 -2.74
N TYR A 120 10.96 -7.64 -2.03
CA TYR A 120 10.97 -7.34 -0.60
C TYR A 120 10.28 -6.00 -0.30
N TRP A 121 10.68 -4.93 -1.00
CA TRP A 121 10.08 -3.62 -0.77
C TRP A 121 8.62 -3.55 -1.19
N ALA A 122 8.21 -4.28 -2.23
CA ALA A 122 6.79 -4.42 -2.56
C ALA A 122 6.01 -5.06 -1.40
N GLY A 123 6.55 -6.10 -0.79
CA GLY A 123 5.96 -6.74 0.39
C GLY A 123 5.86 -5.80 1.60
N GLU A 124 6.89 -4.98 1.86
CA GLU A 124 6.88 -4.02 2.98
C GLU A 124 5.86 -2.89 2.77
N VAL A 125 5.73 -2.35 1.56
CA VAL A 125 4.68 -1.37 1.23
C VAL A 125 3.30 -1.99 1.39
N HIS A 126 3.11 -3.23 0.95
CA HIS A 126 1.84 -3.95 1.10
C HIS A 126 1.49 -4.16 2.59
N LYS A 127 2.45 -4.59 3.42
CA LYS A 127 2.23 -4.72 4.88
C LYS A 127 1.84 -3.39 5.51
N SER A 128 2.52 -2.31 5.17
CA SER A 128 2.22 -0.98 5.70
C SER A 128 0.82 -0.50 5.27
N MET A 129 0.40 -0.79 4.03
CA MET A 129 -0.94 -0.45 3.56
C MET A 129 -2.02 -1.25 4.30
N ILE A 130 -1.82 -2.56 4.50
CA ILE A 130 -2.76 -3.39 5.28
C ILE A 130 -2.83 -2.90 6.73
N SER A 131 -1.69 -2.53 7.34
CA SER A 131 -1.68 -1.96 8.69
C SER A 131 -2.45 -0.64 8.75
N THR A 132 -2.27 0.23 7.76
CA THR A 132 -3.05 1.48 7.62
C THR A 132 -4.55 1.20 7.50
N LEU A 133 -4.95 0.27 6.64
CA LEU A 133 -6.36 -0.14 6.50
C LEU A 133 -6.94 -0.66 7.81
N THR A 134 -6.18 -1.52 8.51
CA THR A 134 -6.60 -2.06 9.80
C THR A 134 -6.82 -0.97 10.83
N GLY A 135 -5.89 -0.02 10.95
CA GLY A 135 -5.99 1.10 11.89
C GLY A 135 -7.18 2.02 11.57
N VAL A 136 -7.33 2.38 10.32
CA VAL A 136 -8.43 3.24 9.84
C VAL A 136 -9.80 2.60 10.10
N MET A 137 -9.95 1.30 9.85
CA MET A 137 -11.20 0.58 10.07
C MET A 137 -11.50 0.28 11.54
N THR A 138 -10.48 0.24 12.40
CA THR A 138 -10.67 -0.03 13.84
C THR A 138 -11.26 1.17 14.60
N SER A 139 -11.03 2.40 14.14
CA SER A 139 -11.49 3.62 14.84
C SER A 139 -12.22 4.58 13.92
N ALA A 140 -11.54 5.18 12.97
CA ALA A 140 -12.05 6.29 12.18
C ALA A 140 -13.30 5.94 11.36
N LEU A 141 -13.37 4.71 10.85
CA LEU A 141 -14.46 4.21 10.01
C LEU A 141 -15.23 3.03 10.62
N ALA A 142 -14.96 2.64 11.86
CA ALA A 142 -15.52 1.45 12.49
C ALA A 142 -17.06 1.41 12.48
N SER A 143 -17.70 2.53 12.73
CA SER A 143 -19.19 2.60 12.81
C SER A 143 -19.87 2.65 11.44
N THR A 144 -19.23 3.23 10.43
CA THR A 144 -19.85 3.57 9.15
C THR A 144 -19.46 2.63 8.01
N HIS A 145 -18.23 2.10 8.03
CA HIS A 145 -17.67 1.33 6.91
C HIS A 145 -17.35 -0.13 7.26
N VAL A 146 -17.64 -0.58 8.47
CA VAL A 146 -17.41 -1.99 8.86
C VAL A 146 -18.76 -2.71 8.93
N TYR A 147 -18.84 -3.87 8.29
CA TYR A 147 -19.94 -4.82 8.45
C TYR A 147 -19.38 -6.11 9.04
N ASP A 148 -19.88 -6.45 10.21
CA ASP A 148 -19.49 -7.68 10.92
C ASP A 148 -20.53 -8.77 10.69
N ALA A 149 -20.14 -9.82 9.98
CA ALA A 149 -20.92 -11.03 9.76
C ALA A 149 -20.40 -12.21 10.60
N SER A 150 -19.34 -12.01 11.40
CA SER A 150 -18.73 -13.08 12.20
C SER A 150 -19.74 -13.65 13.22
N PRO A 151 -19.68 -14.92 13.56
CA PRO A 151 -18.68 -15.92 13.13
C PRO A 151 -19.00 -16.60 11.80
N ASN A 152 -20.02 -16.13 11.06
CA ASN A 152 -20.46 -16.78 9.84
C ASN A 152 -19.41 -16.65 8.72
N VAL A 153 -19.38 -17.64 7.84
CA VAL A 153 -18.57 -17.61 6.63
C VAL A 153 -19.09 -16.54 5.67
N ILE A 154 -18.26 -16.15 4.72
CA ILE A 154 -18.65 -15.19 3.70
C ILE A 154 -19.87 -15.67 2.92
N SER A 155 -20.86 -14.76 2.74
CA SER A 155 -22.09 -15.06 2.01
C SER A 155 -22.46 -13.90 1.09
N LYS A 156 -23.28 -14.18 0.08
CA LYS A 156 -23.78 -13.16 -0.84
C LYS A 156 -24.50 -12.01 -0.10
N ALA A 157 -25.27 -12.35 0.93
CA ALA A 157 -25.98 -11.37 1.76
C ALA A 157 -25.01 -10.48 2.54
N ALA A 158 -23.92 -11.06 3.10
CA ALA A 158 -22.91 -10.31 3.83
C ALA A 158 -22.16 -9.32 2.93
N VAL A 159 -21.79 -9.74 1.70
CA VAL A 159 -21.11 -8.86 0.74
C VAL A 159 -22.02 -7.70 0.31
N ILE A 160 -23.31 -7.97 0.05
CA ILE A 160 -24.28 -6.94 -0.31
C ILE A 160 -24.48 -5.97 0.86
N ALA A 161 -24.62 -6.46 2.10
CA ALA A 161 -24.76 -5.63 3.29
C ALA A 161 -23.51 -4.76 3.55
N ALA A 162 -22.31 -5.30 3.31
CA ALA A 162 -21.08 -4.52 3.39
C ALA A 162 -21.06 -3.40 2.34
N ARG A 163 -21.37 -3.69 1.07
CA ARG A 163 -21.42 -2.67 0.00
C ARG A 163 -22.46 -1.59 0.30
N ALA A 164 -23.61 -1.96 0.87
CA ALA A 164 -24.69 -1.04 1.23
C ALA A 164 -24.28 0.03 2.28
N LYS A 165 -23.15 -0.15 2.98
CA LYS A 165 -22.56 0.87 3.87
C LYS A 165 -22.24 2.18 3.15
N LEU A 166 -21.91 2.13 1.84
CA LEU A 166 -21.68 3.32 1.02
C LEU A 166 -22.96 3.86 0.33
N GLY A 167 -24.11 3.26 0.59
CA GLY A 167 -25.38 3.71 0.01
C GLY A 167 -25.34 3.74 -1.52
N ASP A 168 -25.64 4.91 -2.09
CA ASP A 168 -25.67 5.15 -3.53
C ASP A 168 -24.30 5.08 -4.23
N ASN A 169 -23.19 5.16 -3.46
CA ASN A 169 -21.83 5.04 -3.98
C ASN A 169 -21.28 3.60 -3.96
N GLN A 170 -22.08 2.60 -3.65
CA GLN A 170 -21.67 1.19 -3.56
C GLN A 170 -21.07 0.63 -4.85
N ASP A 171 -21.46 1.15 -6.02
CA ASP A 171 -20.98 0.68 -7.33
C ASP A 171 -19.52 1.06 -7.60
N ARG A 172 -18.95 1.98 -6.83
CA ARG A 172 -17.53 2.32 -6.89
C ARG A 172 -16.63 1.22 -6.33
N LEU A 173 -17.17 0.32 -5.49
CA LEU A 173 -16.43 -0.80 -4.88
C LEU A 173 -16.25 -1.94 -5.91
N THR A 174 -15.24 -1.81 -6.75
CA THR A 174 -14.97 -2.75 -7.85
C THR A 174 -13.82 -3.70 -7.57
N LEU A 175 -13.17 -3.57 -6.42
CA LEU A 175 -12.02 -4.37 -6.02
C LEU A 175 -12.26 -4.96 -4.64
N ALA A 176 -11.84 -6.22 -4.43
CA ALA A 176 -11.91 -6.92 -3.15
C ALA A 176 -10.54 -7.51 -2.79
N ILE A 177 -10.07 -7.26 -1.57
CA ILE A 177 -8.82 -7.80 -1.03
C ILE A 177 -9.20 -8.73 0.11
N MET A 178 -8.88 -10.01 0.02
CA MET A 178 -9.25 -11.03 1.00
C MET A 178 -8.14 -12.04 1.25
N ASN A 179 -8.21 -12.72 2.39
CA ASN A 179 -7.32 -13.83 2.70
C ASN A 179 -7.67 -15.04 1.84
N SER A 180 -6.68 -15.91 1.57
CA SER A 180 -6.87 -17.14 0.78
C SER A 180 -7.91 -18.10 1.40
N ALA A 181 -8.03 -18.15 2.73
CA ALA A 181 -9.04 -18.96 3.40
C ALA A 181 -10.46 -18.46 3.09
N VAL A 182 -10.69 -17.13 3.18
CA VAL A 182 -11.98 -16.52 2.84
C VAL A 182 -12.29 -16.67 1.35
N TYR A 183 -11.27 -16.59 0.49
CA TYR A 183 -11.42 -16.82 -0.96
C TYR A 183 -11.92 -18.24 -1.25
N ASN A 184 -11.34 -19.24 -0.58
CA ASN A 184 -11.76 -20.63 -0.73
C ASN A 184 -13.20 -20.85 -0.26
N ASP A 185 -13.62 -20.19 0.83
CA ASP A 185 -15.02 -20.26 1.28
C ASP A 185 -15.95 -19.56 0.29
N ALA A 186 -15.55 -18.43 -0.27
CA ALA A 186 -16.34 -17.74 -1.30
C ALA A 186 -16.50 -18.58 -2.59
N LEU A 187 -15.52 -19.44 -2.93
CA LEU A 187 -15.65 -20.43 -3.99
C LEU A 187 -16.67 -21.53 -3.63
N ARG A 188 -16.60 -22.06 -2.39
CA ARG A 188 -17.55 -23.08 -1.90
C ARG A 188 -18.99 -22.58 -1.89
N GLU A 189 -19.18 -21.33 -1.46
CA GLU A 189 -20.50 -20.66 -1.45
C GLU A 189 -20.96 -20.18 -2.84
N GLN A 190 -20.17 -20.43 -3.89
CA GLN A 190 -20.47 -20.04 -5.27
C GLN A 190 -20.75 -18.54 -5.46
N ILE A 191 -20.11 -17.71 -4.64
CA ILE A 191 -20.23 -16.25 -4.70
C ILE A 191 -19.22 -15.66 -5.68
N LEU A 192 -18.09 -16.36 -5.88
CA LEU A 192 -17.08 -16.00 -6.86
C LEU A 192 -17.48 -16.54 -8.22
N THR A 193 -17.48 -15.65 -9.20
CA THR A 193 -17.66 -16.04 -10.61
C THR A 193 -16.25 -16.05 -11.23
N GLU A 194 -15.78 -17.23 -11.59
CA GLU A 194 -14.60 -17.36 -12.43
C GLU A 194 -14.99 -17.09 -13.88
N THR A 195 -14.21 -16.26 -14.59
CA THR A 195 -14.45 -15.98 -16.00
C THR A 195 -14.17 -17.26 -16.82
N PRO A 196 -15.15 -17.78 -17.56
CA PRO A 196 -15.02 -19.07 -18.25
C PRO A 196 -14.19 -19.03 -19.55
N TYR A 197 -13.48 -17.95 -19.84
CA TYR A 197 -12.70 -17.82 -21.06
C TYR A 197 -11.27 -18.31 -20.85
N ALA A 198 -11.00 -19.53 -21.30
CA ALA A 198 -9.70 -20.21 -21.21
C ALA A 198 -8.51 -19.41 -21.76
N ASP A 199 -8.73 -18.55 -22.75
CA ASP A 199 -7.67 -17.75 -23.37
C ASP A 199 -7.24 -16.54 -22.49
N GLN A 200 -8.11 -16.03 -21.61
CA GLN A 200 -7.78 -14.98 -20.67
C GLN A 200 -7.18 -15.54 -19.36
N LEU A 201 -7.52 -16.76 -18.99
CA LEU A 201 -6.92 -17.47 -17.86
C LEU A 201 -5.42 -17.74 -18.07
N ALA A 202 -5.01 -18.01 -19.31
CA ALA A 202 -3.61 -18.29 -19.63
C ALA A 202 -2.70 -17.05 -19.53
N GLN A 203 -3.27 -15.84 -19.59
CA GLN A 203 -2.51 -14.59 -19.58
C GLN A 203 -2.49 -13.86 -18.22
N SER A 204 -3.42 -14.12 -17.31
CA SER A 204 -3.56 -13.30 -16.08
C SER A 204 -3.77 -14.07 -14.78
N GLY A 205 -3.67 -15.41 -14.77
CA GLY A 205 -4.07 -16.21 -13.62
C GLY A 205 -5.60 -16.18 -13.40
N ALA A 206 -6.14 -17.12 -12.63
CA ALA A 206 -7.56 -17.16 -12.30
C ALA A 206 -7.93 -15.94 -11.45
N ILE A 207 -8.61 -14.96 -12.06
CA ILE A 207 -9.14 -13.81 -11.35
C ILE A 207 -10.60 -14.08 -11.03
N GLY A 208 -10.91 -14.28 -9.75
CA GLY A 208 -12.28 -14.38 -9.28
C GLY A 208 -12.95 -13.00 -9.21
N PHE A 209 -14.25 -12.95 -9.49
CA PHE A 209 -15.07 -11.74 -9.31
C PHE A 209 -16.07 -11.98 -8.20
N LEU A 210 -15.93 -11.24 -7.11
CA LEU A 210 -16.87 -11.24 -6.00
C LEU A 210 -18.03 -10.27 -6.29
N LEU A 211 -19.15 -10.79 -6.80
CA LEU A 211 -20.31 -9.96 -7.19
C LEU A 211 -19.92 -8.74 -8.04
N GLY A 212 -19.05 -8.96 -9.04
CA GLY A 212 -18.56 -7.90 -9.94
C GLY A 212 -17.31 -7.17 -9.47
N ALA A 213 -16.85 -7.37 -8.23
CA ALA A 213 -15.58 -6.84 -7.75
C ALA A 213 -14.43 -7.82 -8.07
N LYS A 214 -13.37 -7.33 -8.70
CA LYS A 214 -12.14 -8.10 -8.96
C LYS A 214 -11.47 -8.46 -7.64
N THR A 215 -11.15 -9.74 -7.42
CA THR A 215 -10.59 -10.21 -6.15
C THR A 215 -9.08 -10.33 -6.20
N PHE A 216 -8.45 -9.96 -5.09
CA PHE A 216 -7.02 -10.14 -4.82
C PHE A 216 -6.85 -10.89 -3.53
N GLN A 217 -5.98 -11.89 -3.54
CA GLN A 217 -5.66 -12.68 -2.37
C GLN A 217 -4.44 -12.09 -1.66
N SER A 218 -4.52 -11.96 -0.35
CA SER A 218 -3.40 -11.53 0.47
C SER A 218 -3.42 -12.24 1.82
N ASP A 219 -2.48 -13.14 2.06
CA ASP A 219 -2.34 -13.86 3.33
C ASP A 219 -1.77 -12.96 4.45
N LEU A 220 -1.42 -11.70 4.15
CA LEU A 220 -1.12 -10.69 5.15
C LEU A 220 -2.38 -10.24 5.93
N LEU A 221 -3.57 -10.52 5.42
CA LEU A 221 -4.83 -10.32 6.13
C LEU A 221 -5.05 -11.47 7.12
N THR A 222 -4.41 -11.39 8.27
CA THR A 222 -4.47 -12.42 9.31
C THR A 222 -5.75 -12.32 10.11
N ALA A 223 -6.23 -13.48 10.58
CA ALA A 223 -7.38 -13.53 11.48
C ALA A 223 -7.07 -12.94 12.85
N THR A 224 -8.04 -12.25 13.42
CA THR A 224 -8.06 -11.88 14.82
C THR A 224 -9.20 -12.66 15.49
N ALA A 225 -8.88 -13.53 16.44
CA ALA A 225 -9.86 -14.42 17.11
C ALA A 225 -10.73 -15.25 16.13
N GLY A 226 -10.16 -15.71 15.02
CA GLY A 226 -10.86 -16.50 14.01
C GLY A 226 -11.69 -15.69 13.02
N VAL A 227 -11.67 -14.35 13.11
CA VAL A 227 -12.37 -13.43 12.19
C VAL A 227 -11.39 -12.85 11.20
N TYR A 228 -11.69 -12.98 9.92
CA TYR A 228 -10.88 -12.47 8.81
C TYR A 228 -11.47 -11.20 8.23
N PRO A 229 -10.65 -10.16 8.03
CA PRO A 229 -11.07 -8.97 7.32
C PRO A 229 -11.03 -9.18 5.80
N THR A 230 -12.06 -8.72 5.11
CA THR A 230 -12.08 -8.55 3.65
C THR A 230 -12.32 -7.07 3.36
N TYR A 231 -11.47 -6.46 2.55
CA TYR A 231 -11.61 -5.05 2.17
C TYR A 231 -12.22 -4.93 0.77
N LEU A 232 -13.31 -4.20 0.66
CA LEU A 232 -13.90 -3.77 -0.59
C LEU A 232 -13.44 -2.33 -0.85
N VAL A 233 -12.79 -2.08 -1.97
CA VAL A 233 -12.17 -0.79 -2.26
C VAL A 233 -12.49 -0.33 -3.68
N ALA A 234 -12.52 0.99 -3.86
CA ALA A 234 -12.59 1.58 -5.19
C ALA A 234 -11.19 1.75 -5.79
N PRO A 235 -11.07 1.81 -7.12
CA PRO A 235 -9.82 2.21 -7.76
C PRO A 235 -9.37 3.59 -7.26
N GLY A 236 -8.08 3.70 -6.92
CA GLY A 236 -7.49 4.95 -6.43
C GLY A 236 -7.88 5.36 -5.01
N SER A 237 -8.51 4.48 -4.24
CA SER A 237 -8.86 4.75 -2.84
C SER A 237 -7.68 4.61 -1.87
N LEU A 238 -6.61 4.00 -2.31
CA LEU A 238 -5.37 3.85 -1.54
C LEU A 238 -4.26 4.66 -2.20
N LEU A 239 -3.57 5.47 -1.43
CA LEU A 239 -2.51 6.32 -1.94
C LEU A 239 -1.16 5.87 -1.40
N TYR A 240 -0.11 5.99 -2.23
CA TYR A 240 1.26 5.80 -1.79
C TYR A 240 2.20 6.80 -2.45
N LYS A 241 3.34 7.05 -1.82
CA LYS A 241 4.41 7.87 -2.38
C LYS A 241 5.73 7.42 -1.78
N PHE A 242 6.77 7.39 -2.60
CA PHE A 242 8.16 7.35 -2.13
C PHE A 242 8.76 8.74 -2.12
N ARG A 243 9.71 9.00 -1.23
CA ARG A 243 10.47 10.24 -1.19
C ARG A 243 11.98 9.99 -1.14
N ASN A 244 12.74 10.98 -1.58
CA ASN A 244 14.16 11.05 -1.30
C ASN A 244 14.36 11.21 0.21
N ARG A 245 15.13 10.31 0.82
CA ARG A 245 15.50 10.51 2.22
C ARG A 245 16.29 11.80 2.38
N PRO A 246 16.01 12.62 3.40
CA PRO A 246 16.89 13.72 3.74
C PRO A 246 18.27 13.16 4.06
N LYS A 247 19.25 13.47 3.21
CA LYS A 247 20.63 13.05 3.43
C LYS A 247 21.18 13.90 4.57
N ASN A 248 21.39 13.30 5.74
CA ASN A 248 22.21 13.91 6.75
C ASN A 248 23.64 14.03 6.21
N SER A 249 24.40 15.01 6.68
CA SER A 249 25.77 15.33 6.26
C SER A 249 26.81 14.18 6.39
N LEU A 250 26.38 13.02 6.83
CA LEU A 250 27.12 11.75 6.90
C LEU A 250 26.86 10.86 5.66
N SER A 251 26.58 11.45 4.50
CA SER A 251 26.46 10.66 3.27
C SER A 251 27.82 10.01 2.95
N ASN A 252 27.94 8.74 3.26
CA ASN A 252 29.08 7.93 2.80
C ASN A 252 29.10 7.97 1.27
N ALA A 253 30.31 8.03 0.69
CA ALA A 253 30.51 8.10 -0.76
C ALA A 253 29.92 6.88 -1.53
N ASN A 254 29.51 5.84 -0.80
CA ASN A 254 29.03 4.55 -1.33
C ASN A 254 27.49 4.44 -1.38
N VAL A 255 26.75 5.53 -1.14
CA VAL A 255 25.26 5.52 -1.19
C VAL A 255 24.81 5.97 -2.56
N SER A 256 24.14 5.09 -3.29
CA SER A 256 23.48 5.40 -4.56
C SER A 256 21.97 5.46 -4.34
N THR A 257 21.32 6.53 -4.76
CA THR A 257 19.86 6.61 -4.77
C THR A 257 19.34 6.11 -6.11
N VAL A 258 18.58 5.03 -6.07
CA VAL A 258 17.85 4.52 -7.22
C VAL A 258 16.50 5.23 -7.25
N ASN A 259 16.29 6.05 -8.29
CA ASN A 259 15.03 6.73 -8.55
C ASN A 259 14.51 6.25 -9.90
N PHE A 260 13.53 5.37 -9.88
CA PHE A 260 12.96 4.80 -11.09
C PHE A 260 11.44 4.77 -11.01
N GLY A 261 10.80 5.61 -11.80
CA GLY A 261 9.35 5.76 -11.77
C GLY A 261 8.84 6.27 -10.42
N ASN A 262 8.04 5.45 -9.74
CA ASN A 262 7.48 5.79 -8.42
C ASN A 262 8.24 5.15 -7.25
N LEU A 263 9.34 4.45 -7.50
CA LEU A 263 10.15 3.78 -6.50
C LEU A 263 11.45 4.57 -6.26
N ILE A 264 11.69 4.97 -5.01
CA ILE A 264 12.91 5.64 -4.59
C ILE A 264 13.52 4.86 -3.43
N ILE A 265 14.69 4.30 -3.64
CA ILE A 265 15.42 3.51 -2.65
C ILE A 265 16.88 3.94 -2.63
N ASP A 266 17.41 4.19 -1.43
CA ASP A 266 18.85 4.37 -1.24
C ASP A 266 19.51 3.01 -1.04
N ILE A 267 20.56 2.76 -1.81
CA ILE A 267 21.36 1.54 -1.75
C ILE A 267 22.77 1.92 -1.34
N GLU A 268 23.23 1.32 -0.26
CA GLU A 268 24.59 1.45 0.25
C GLU A 268 25.29 0.11 0.10
N LEU A 269 26.47 0.12 -0.55
CA LEU A 269 27.32 -1.06 -0.71
C LEU A 269 28.54 -0.91 0.18
N ASN A 270 28.68 -1.80 1.14
CA ASN A 270 29.81 -1.84 2.07
C ASN A 270 30.55 -3.17 1.94
N ARG A 271 31.88 -3.11 2.00
CA ARG A 271 32.72 -4.29 2.11
C ARG A 271 33.29 -4.40 3.51
N VAL A 272 32.99 -5.51 4.18
CA VAL A 272 33.53 -5.82 5.51
C VAL A 272 34.68 -6.79 5.36
N THR A 273 35.89 -6.33 5.62
CA THR A 273 37.15 -7.11 5.44
C THR A 273 37.55 -7.90 6.69
N LYS A 274 36.65 -8.15 7.63
CA LYS A 274 36.96 -8.76 8.94
C LYS A 274 37.35 -10.23 8.89
N THR A 275 37.13 -10.93 7.78
CA THR A 275 37.45 -12.37 7.61
C THR A 275 38.20 -12.61 6.30
N ALA A 276 39.00 -13.70 6.24
CA ALA A 276 39.77 -14.07 5.06
C ALA A 276 38.86 -14.44 3.87
N GLY A 277 38.37 -13.47 3.14
CA GLY A 277 37.43 -13.60 2.01
C GLY A 277 36.60 -12.36 1.81
N GLY A 278 36.35 -11.60 2.88
CA GLY A 278 35.49 -10.41 2.86
C GLY A 278 34.01 -10.76 2.68
N GLN A 279 33.17 -9.96 3.27
CA GLN A 279 31.72 -10.01 3.11
C GLN A 279 31.25 -8.71 2.48
N ASP A 280 30.47 -8.80 1.43
CA ASP A 280 29.83 -7.63 0.82
C ASP A 280 28.45 -7.46 1.44
N GLU A 281 28.16 -6.25 1.95
CA GLU A 281 26.91 -5.88 2.57
C GLU A 281 26.16 -4.90 1.67
N ILE A 282 24.89 -5.19 1.41
CA ILE A 282 23.97 -4.33 0.69
C ILE A 282 22.94 -3.84 1.71
N ILE A 283 22.95 -2.54 2.00
CA ILE A 283 21.96 -1.92 2.88
C ILE A 283 21.03 -1.09 2.01
N THR A 284 19.74 -1.38 2.09
CA THR A 284 18.71 -0.63 1.36
C THR A 284 17.85 0.14 2.34
N ARG A 285 17.52 1.38 1.99
CA ARG A 285 16.67 2.26 2.79
C ARG A 285 15.60 2.87 1.91
N ALA A 286 14.37 2.85 2.39
CA ALA A 286 13.25 3.50 1.72
C ALA A 286 12.48 4.40 2.69
N SER A 287 11.99 5.51 2.16
CA SER A 287 11.03 6.38 2.84
C SER A 287 9.79 6.48 1.97
N TYR A 288 8.68 6.00 2.49
CA TYR A 288 7.41 5.97 1.76
C TYR A 288 6.24 6.30 2.69
N LEU A 289 5.11 6.62 2.11
CA LEU A 289 3.84 6.76 2.81
C LEU A 289 2.78 5.85 2.19
N THR A 290 1.85 5.40 3.03
CA THR A 290 0.62 4.71 2.65
C THR A 290 -0.54 5.42 3.31
N HIS A 291 -1.59 5.75 2.56
CA HIS A 291 -2.64 6.63 3.05
C HIS A 291 -4.00 6.34 2.43
N VAL A 292 -5.06 6.60 3.21
CA VAL A 292 -6.46 6.55 2.76
C VAL A 292 -7.00 7.98 2.75
N PRO A 293 -7.42 8.53 1.58
CA PRO A 293 -7.94 9.89 1.49
C PRO A 293 -9.16 10.11 2.41
N GLY A 294 -9.21 11.28 3.05
CA GLY A 294 -10.30 11.64 3.96
C GLY A 294 -10.08 11.23 5.42
N ILE A 295 -8.94 10.59 5.71
CA ILE A 295 -8.52 10.20 7.05
C ILE A 295 -7.21 10.92 7.38
N GLN A 296 -7.08 11.42 8.58
CA GLN A 296 -5.88 12.11 9.07
C GLN A 296 -5.11 11.20 10.02
N PHE A 297 -3.79 11.13 9.84
CA PHE A 297 -2.87 10.55 10.80
C PHE A 297 -2.58 11.55 11.92
N ASP A 298 -2.65 11.11 13.18
CA ASP A 298 -2.25 11.91 14.32
C ASP A 298 -0.73 11.84 14.51
N GLY A 299 -0.03 12.86 14.03
CA GLY A 299 1.43 12.97 14.11
C GLY A 299 2.00 13.11 15.52
N THR A 300 1.15 13.26 16.55
CA THR A 300 1.60 13.30 17.95
C THR A 300 1.95 11.93 18.51
N VAL A 301 1.42 10.86 17.88
CA VAL A 301 1.62 9.48 18.36
C VAL A 301 3.00 8.94 18.01
N ALA A 302 3.48 9.14 16.77
CA ALA A 302 4.80 8.69 16.35
C ALA A 302 5.34 9.53 15.19
N SER A 303 6.64 9.84 15.23
CA SER A 303 7.32 10.56 14.14
C SER A 303 7.77 9.65 12.99
N ASN A 304 7.89 8.34 13.20
CA ASN A 304 8.19 7.30 12.21
C ASN A 304 7.42 6.05 12.62
N PRO A 305 6.11 5.95 12.31
CA PRO A 305 5.27 4.91 12.87
C PRO A 305 5.68 3.51 12.39
N THR A 306 5.65 2.57 13.32
CA THR A 306 5.77 1.13 13.03
C THR A 306 4.47 0.62 12.39
N ASN A 307 4.50 -0.57 11.80
CA ASN A 307 3.27 -1.18 11.26
C ASN A 307 2.23 -1.46 12.37
N ALA A 308 2.67 -1.73 13.60
CA ALA A 308 1.77 -1.89 14.75
C ALA A 308 1.08 -0.56 15.13
N GLU A 309 1.81 0.55 15.14
CA GLU A 309 1.24 1.87 15.38
C GLU A 309 0.30 2.31 14.25
N LEU A 310 0.64 2.01 12.98
CA LEU A 310 -0.27 2.24 11.85
C LEU A 310 -1.56 1.42 11.98
N ALA A 311 -1.50 0.21 12.52
CA ALA A 311 -2.66 -0.65 12.75
C ALA A 311 -3.50 -0.24 13.97
N THR A 312 -3.01 0.72 14.79
CA THR A 312 -3.72 1.19 15.98
C THR A 312 -4.77 2.23 15.59
N GLY A 313 -6.02 2.02 15.97
CA GLY A 313 -7.14 2.88 15.59
C GLY A 313 -7.04 4.32 16.11
N THR A 314 -6.47 4.53 17.31
CA THR A 314 -6.35 5.87 17.93
C THR A 314 -5.42 6.82 17.18
N THR A 315 -4.60 6.31 16.26
CA THR A 315 -3.70 7.12 15.41
C THR A 315 -4.41 7.76 14.22
N TRP A 316 -5.67 7.41 13.97
CA TRP A 316 -6.41 7.83 12.79
C TRP A 316 -7.69 8.57 13.17
N THR A 317 -7.92 9.70 12.52
CA THR A 317 -9.14 10.50 12.69
C THR A 317 -9.77 10.78 11.34
N LYS A 318 -11.09 10.58 11.25
CA LYS A 318 -11.84 10.93 10.04
C LYS A 318 -11.95 12.46 9.93
N VAL A 319 -11.57 13.00 8.78
CA VAL A 319 -11.65 14.44 8.47
C VAL A 319 -12.66 14.75 7.38
N GLN A 320 -12.98 13.75 6.52
CA GLN A 320 -14.03 13.88 5.53
C GLN A 320 -15.40 13.78 6.22
N THR A 321 -16.26 14.77 5.98
CA THR A 321 -17.60 14.84 6.60
C THR A 321 -18.56 13.81 6.00
N ASP A 322 -18.50 13.61 4.68
CA ASP A 322 -19.36 12.64 3.99
C ASP A 322 -18.68 11.28 3.91
N ASP A 323 -19.25 10.30 4.62
CA ASP A 323 -18.79 8.92 4.66
C ASP A 323 -18.74 8.27 3.27
N LYS A 324 -19.67 8.59 2.39
CA LYS A 324 -19.79 8.02 1.04
C LYS A 324 -18.62 8.37 0.12
N LEU A 325 -17.82 9.37 0.48
CA LEU A 325 -16.66 9.81 -0.29
C LEU A 325 -15.38 9.05 0.06
N ILE A 326 -15.40 8.21 1.10
CA ILE A 326 -14.31 7.32 1.46
C ILE A 326 -14.66 5.91 0.96
N PRO A 327 -14.28 5.54 -0.27
CA PRO A 327 -14.77 4.32 -0.91
C PRO A 327 -13.95 3.09 -0.51
N VAL A 328 -13.93 2.82 0.79
CA VAL A 328 -13.28 1.66 1.41
C VAL A 328 -14.23 1.08 2.45
N VAL A 329 -14.55 -0.20 2.36
CA VAL A 329 -15.44 -0.90 3.29
C VAL A 329 -14.78 -2.19 3.76
N GLN A 330 -14.96 -2.53 5.03
CA GLN A 330 -14.49 -3.78 5.62
C GLN A 330 -15.66 -4.71 5.89
N LEU A 331 -15.54 -5.94 5.46
CA LEU A 331 -16.39 -7.08 5.81
C LEU A 331 -15.60 -8.02 6.73
N LEU A 332 -16.13 -8.32 7.90
CA LEU A 332 -15.58 -9.28 8.84
C LEU A 332 -16.35 -10.60 8.75
N THR A 333 -15.64 -11.72 8.55
CA THR A 333 -16.24 -13.06 8.42
C THR A 333 -15.41 -14.10 9.15
N GLY A 334 -16.07 -15.18 9.61
CA GLY A 334 -15.39 -16.40 9.97
C GLY A 334 -14.95 -17.18 8.72
N VAL A 335 -14.30 -18.30 8.93
CA VAL A 335 -13.99 -19.29 7.89
C VAL A 335 -14.54 -20.66 8.28
N SER A 336 -14.84 -21.48 7.28
CA SER A 336 -15.23 -22.86 7.53
C SER A 336 -14.03 -23.64 8.07
N ALA A 337 -14.28 -24.48 9.08
CA ALA A 337 -13.29 -25.37 9.67
C ALA A 337 -12.84 -26.48 8.70
#